data_0fbc77686df0ba80044b059b783fc40e
#
_entry.id   0fbc77686df0ba80044b059b783fc40e
#
_cell.length_a   1.000
_cell.length_b   1.000
_cell.length_c   1.000
_cell.angle_alpha   90.00
_cell.angle_beta   90.00
_cell.angle_gamma   90.00
#
_symmetry.space_group_name_H-M   'P 1'
#
loop_
_entity.id
_entity.type
_entity.pdbx_description
1 polymer ?
#
loop_
_entity_poly.entity_id
_entity_poly.type
_entity_poly.pdbx_seq_one_letter_code
_entity_poly.pdbx_strand_id
1 'polypeptide(L)'
;MLSKRDNDIFTKVGPGTPMGELLRRFWIPGLLEEEVPLPDSPPVRLRLLGEDLVAFRDTNDKIGVLDNNCPHRRASMFFGRNEECGLRCVYHGWKFDVEGNCVDMPSEPAESNFKDKVKITAYGAVVRGGVVWVYMGPPELTPTPPEFEWSNLPADQRSASKRLEECNWAQAVEGGIDSSHISFLHRNLADLKTESPKTLHQKYAGQDRSPSFTLKDTDYGFLVGARRSAENDQHYWRISQFLVPFYTMIPPVLVKDTDSSESGYGGHAWVPIDDENTWTWNFSCNPHQPYPEDRRGGGLEEQLDAKYRPVRNKDNDYELSREMQKNVNYTGIVGINTQDRAVQESMGKIVDRTAEHLGTTDAAVIAFRKRLIGLAMSLQEGVEPSEAAHGDWYQVRSASAILDNGVVFDEGAAQLLAASSK
;
A
#
# COMPACT_ATOMS: atom_id res chain seq x y z
N MET A 1 -2.04 13.32 20.63
CA MET A 1 -2.07 12.02 21.35
C MET A 1 -3.42 11.36 21.16
N LEU A 2 -3.47 10.09 20.87
CA LEU A 2 -4.72 9.31 20.89
C LEU A 2 -4.98 8.78 22.31
N SER A 3 -6.25 8.53 22.63
CA SER A 3 -6.57 7.68 23.79
C SER A 3 -6.18 6.22 23.49
N LYS A 4 -6.01 5.40 24.53
CA LYS A 4 -5.76 3.96 24.34
C LYS A 4 -6.87 3.30 23.51
N ARG A 5 -8.13 3.66 23.78
CA ARG A 5 -9.29 3.19 23.00
C ARG A 5 -9.17 3.55 21.52
N ASP A 6 -8.85 4.80 21.22
CA ASP A 6 -8.76 5.24 19.82
C ASP A 6 -7.55 4.60 19.12
N ASN A 7 -6.44 4.39 19.84
CA ASN A 7 -5.30 3.64 19.30
C ASN A 7 -5.70 2.19 18.99
N ASP A 8 -6.44 1.51 19.86
CA ASP A 8 -6.95 0.16 19.60
C ASP A 8 -7.92 0.13 18.40
N ILE A 9 -8.86 1.09 18.31
CA ILE A 9 -9.76 1.22 17.15
C ILE A 9 -8.98 1.40 15.85
N PHE A 10 -7.94 2.22 15.88
CA PHE A 10 -7.17 2.60 14.70
C PHE A 10 -6.23 1.50 14.21
N THR A 11 -5.66 0.70 15.11
CA THR A 11 -4.56 -0.22 14.78
C THR A 11 -4.99 -1.67 14.58
N LYS A 12 -6.09 -2.11 15.21
CA LYS A 12 -6.56 -3.49 15.10
C LYS A 12 -7.40 -3.72 13.87
N VAL A 13 -7.03 -4.72 13.07
CA VAL A 13 -7.59 -4.96 11.74
C VAL A 13 -8.25 -6.34 11.56
N GLY A 14 -8.20 -7.18 12.59
CA GLY A 14 -8.81 -8.51 12.54
C GLY A 14 -10.34 -8.48 12.36
N PRO A 15 -10.96 -9.63 12.07
CA PRO A 15 -12.41 -9.73 11.94
C PRO A 15 -13.16 -9.20 13.17
N GLY A 16 -14.22 -8.40 12.93
CA GLY A 16 -15.05 -7.81 13.98
C GLY A 16 -14.44 -6.59 14.67
N THR A 17 -13.25 -6.14 14.29
CA THR A 17 -12.71 -4.86 14.78
C THR A 17 -13.20 -3.71 13.90
N PRO A 18 -13.45 -2.49 14.46
CA PRO A 18 -13.99 -1.37 13.68
C PRO A 18 -13.15 -1.03 12.44
N MET A 19 -11.82 -0.96 12.58
CA MET A 19 -10.94 -0.70 11.44
C MET A 19 -10.90 -1.89 10.49
N GLY A 20 -10.86 -3.13 10.98
CA GLY A 20 -10.91 -4.32 10.14
C GLY A 20 -12.17 -4.37 9.27
N GLU A 21 -13.33 -4.03 9.81
CA GLU A 21 -14.59 -3.94 9.07
C GLU A 21 -14.57 -2.81 8.03
N LEU A 22 -13.96 -1.66 8.35
CA LEU A 22 -13.76 -0.57 7.40
C LEU A 22 -12.89 -1.01 6.23
N LEU A 23 -11.72 -1.59 6.51
CA LEU A 23 -10.74 -1.96 5.48
C LEU A 23 -11.30 -3.02 4.52
N ARG A 24 -12.18 -3.90 4.99
CA ARG A 24 -12.86 -4.90 4.15
C ARG A 24 -13.79 -4.29 3.11
N ARG A 25 -14.23 -3.04 3.26
CA ARG A 25 -15.04 -2.35 2.27
C ARG A 25 -14.28 -1.94 1.01
N PHE A 26 -12.95 -2.05 1.03
CA PHE A 26 -12.07 -1.66 -0.07
C PHE A 26 -11.43 -2.88 -0.74
N TRP A 27 -11.07 -2.73 -2.01
CA TRP A 27 -10.18 -3.69 -2.67
C TRP A 27 -8.77 -3.61 -2.09
N ILE A 28 -8.19 -4.75 -1.76
CA ILE A 28 -6.91 -4.88 -1.08
C ILE A 28 -5.92 -5.56 -2.03
N PRO A 29 -4.75 -4.98 -2.34
CA PRO A 29 -3.73 -5.68 -3.10
C PRO A 29 -3.17 -6.83 -2.26
N GLY A 30 -3.39 -8.07 -2.72
CA GLY A 30 -3.06 -9.29 -1.98
C GLY A 30 -1.79 -9.98 -2.46
N LEU A 31 -1.70 -10.21 -3.77
CA LEU A 31 -0.59 -10.95 -4.40
C LEU A 31 -0.10 -10.23 -5.65
N LEU A 32 1.17 -10.42 -5.99
CA LEU A 32 1.62 -10.21 -7.36
C LEU A 32 1.01 -11.31 -8.24
N GLU A 33 0.59 -10.96 -9.46
CA GLU A 33 0.01 -11.93 -10.39
C GLU A 33 0.96 -13.11 -10.68
N GLU A 34 2.27 -12.85 -10.68
CA GLU A 34 3.32 -13.84 -10.87
C GLU A 34 3.42 -14.90 -9.75
N GLU A 35 2.78 -14.68 -8.61
CA GLU A 35 2.72 -15.68 -7.53
C GLU A 35 1.71 -16.81 -7.86
N VAL A 36 0.77 -16.54 -8.76
CA VAL A 36 -0.21 -17.52 -9.28
C VAL A 36 -0.21 -17.50 -10.81
N PRO A 37 0.91 -17.90 -11.47
CA PRO A 37 1.23 -17.51 -12.84
C PRO A 37 0.37 -18.20 -13.91
N LEU A 38 -0.05 -19.43 -13.68
CA LEU A 38 -0.71 -20.28 -14.69
C LEU A 38 -1.92 -21.01 -14.09
N PRO A 39 -2.91 -21.36 -14.92
CA PRO A 39 -3.95 -22.29 -14.54
C PRO A 39 -3.38 -23.56 -13.90
N ASP A 40 -4.04 -24.03 -12.86
CA ASP A 40 -3.66 -25.23 -12.10
C ASP A 40 -2.26 -25.19 -11.45
N SER A 41 -1.61 -23.99 -11.39
CA SER A 41 -0.38 -23.82 -10.62
C SER A 41 -0.62 -24.08 -9.12
N PRO A 42 0.43 -24.41 -8.36
CA PRO A 42 0.28 -24.67 -6.92
C PRO A 42 -0.38 -23.49 -6.19
N PRO A 43 -1.27 -23.78 -5.22
CA PRO A 43 -1.88 -22.72 -4.40
C PRO A 43 -0.84 -22.05 -3.51
N VAL A 44 -1.06 -20.77 -3.22
CA VAL A 44 -0.17 -19.96 -2.39
C VAL A 44 -0.87 -19.50 -1.12
N ARG A 45 -0.10 -19.33 -0.04
CA ARG A 45 -0.59 -18.73 1.20
C ARG A 45 -0.74 -17.22 1.05
N LEU A 46 -1.84 -16.72 1.56
CA LEU A 46 -2.11 -15.30 1.67
C LEU A 46 -2.61 -15.02 3.09
N ARG A 47 -2.14 -13.93 3.71
CA ARG A 47 -2.70 -13.43 4.96
C ARG A 47 -3.04 -11.97 4.79
N LEU A 48 -4.29 -11.62 5.07
CA LEU A 48 -4.83 -10.26 4.99
C LEU A 48 -5.75 -10.01 6.17
N LEU A 49 -5.65 -8.84 6.77
CA LEU A 49 -6.52 -8.39 7.87
C LEU A 49 -6.68 -9.44 8.98
N GLY A 50 -5.59 -10.16 9.31
CA GLY A 50 -5.58 -11.17 10.35
C GLY A 50 -6.14 -12.54 9.94
N GLU A 51 -6.61 -12.72 8.71
CA GLU A 51 -7.13 -13.99 8.21
C GLU A 51 -6.11 -14.75 7.38
N ASP A 52 -5.96 -16.06 7.68
CA ASP A 52 -5.16 -16.98 6.87
C ASP A 52 -5.99 -17.48 5.70
N LEU A 53 -5.52 -17.22 4.49
CA LEU A 53 -6.18 -17.52 3.23
C LEU A 53 -5.28 -18.39 2.34
N VAL A 54 -5.88 -18.98 1.32
CA VAL A 54 -5.18 -19.61 0.22
C VAL A 54 -5.69 -19.03 -1.10
N ALA A 55 -4.77 -18.68 -1.98
CA ALA A 55 -5.09 -18.23 -3.33
C ALA A 55 -4.60 -19.22 -4.37
N PHE A 56 -5.33 -19.32 -5.48
CA PHE A 56 -5.00 -20.20 -6.61
C PHE A 56 -5.60 -19.67 -7.91
N ARG A 57 -5.04 -20.08 -9.02
CA ARG A 57 -5.61 -19.83 -10.35
C ARG A 57 -6.16 -21.13 -10.88
N ASP A 58 -7.47 -21.20 -11.08
CA ASP A 58 -8.15 -22.43 -11.49
C ASP A 58 -7.89 -22.78 -12.97
N THR A 59 -8.36 -23.93 -13.42
CA THR A 59 -8.25 -24.44 -14.80
C THR A 59 -8.82 -23.44 -15.83
N ASN A 60 -9.80 -22.63 -15.46
CA ASN A 60 -10.46 -21.64 -16.32
C ASN A 60 -9.84 -20.23 -16.20
N ASP A 61 -8.62 -20.13 -15.67
CA ASP A 61 -7.89 -18.86 -15.49
C ASP A 61 -8.53 -17.89 -14.48
N LYS A 62 -9.44 -18.36 -13.62
CA LYS A 62 -10.05 -17.54 -12.56
C LYS A 62 -9.21 -17.60 -11.28
N ILE A 63 -9.13 -16.49 -10.58
CA ILE A 63 -8.49 -16.44 -9.26
C ILE A 63 -9.51 -16.77 -8.17
N GLY A 64 -9.19 -17.79 -7.37
CA GLY A 64 -9.89 -18.12 -6.14
C GLY A 64 -9.09 -17.68 -4.91
N VAL A 65 -9.78 -17.09 -3.94
CA VAL A 65 -9.22 -16.74 -2.62
C VAL A 65 -10.16 -17.30 -1.56
N LEU A 66 -9.70 -18.33 -0.86
CA LEU A 66 -10.51 -19.09 0.11
C LEU A 66 -9.92 -19.04 1.51
N ASP A 67 -10.77 -19.29 2.54
CA ASP A 67 -10.28 -19.62 3.91
C ASP A 67 -9.24 -20.74 3.78
N ASN A 68 -8.13 -20.60 4.48
CA ASN A 68 -7.07 -21.61 4.49
C ASN A 68 -7.56 -22.96 5.03
N ASN A 69 -8.63 -23.02 5.78
CA ASN A 69 -9.02 -24.20 6.52
C ASN A 69 -10.26 -24.89 5.93
N CYS A 70 -10.10 -26.09 5.40
CA CYS A 70 -11.19 -26.92 4.91
C CYS A 70 -12.32 -27.04 5.96
N PRO A 71 -13.59 -26.75 5.61
CA PRO A 71 -14.71 -26.78 6.57
C PRO A 71 -14.99 -28.17 7.13
N HIS A 72 -14.49 -29.25 6.53
CA HIS A 72 -14.69 -30.60 7.05
C HIS A 72 -14.01 -30.78 8.42
N ARG A 73 -12.68 -30.68 8.49
CA ARG A 73 -11.90 -30.93 9.71
C ARG A 73 -10.70 -29.99 9.85
N ARG A 74 -10.80 -28.82 9.29
CA ARG A 74 -9.83 -27.70 9.41
C ARG A 74 -8.42 -27.99 8.89
N ALA A 75 -8.24 -29.00 7.99
CA ALA A 75 -6.98 -29.18 7.30
C ALA A 75 -6.69 -27.98 6.39
N SER A 76 -5.42 -27.56 6.30
CA SER A 76 -5.03 -26.44 5.45
C SER A 76 -5.23 -26.75 3.98
N MET A 77 -5.96 -25.92 3.27
CA MET A 77 -6.18 -25.97 1.82
C MET A 77 -4.91 -25.67 1.02
N PHE A 78 -3.89 -25.08 1.64
CA PHE A 78 -2.58 -24.88 1.00
C PHE A 78 -1.95 -26.19 0.53
N PHE A 79 -2.18 -27.30 1.21
CA PHE A 79 -1.71 -28.63 0.79
C PHE A 79 -2.59 -29.25 -0.31
N GLY A 80 -3.66 -28.53 -0.70
CA GLY A 80 -4.64 -28.99 -1.66
C GLY A 80 -4.08 -29.13 -3.07
N ARG A 81 -4.84 -29.84 -3.91
CA ARG A 81 -4.59 -29.98 -5.33
C ARG A 81 -5.46 -29.00 -6.09
N ASN A 82 -4.84 -28.11 -6.84
CA ASN A 82 -5.53 -27.21 -7.77
C ASN A 82 -5.74 -27.99 -9.08
N GLU A 83 -6.98 -28.38 -9.36
CA GLU A 83 -7.31 -29.22 -10.48
C GLU A 83 -8.79 -29.12 -10.86
N GLU A 84 -9.12 -29.24 -12.15
CA GLU A 84 -10.50 -29.32 -12.64
C GLU A 84 -11.40 -28.23 -12.04
N CYS A 85 -11.02 -26.97 -12.21
CA CYS A 85 -11.76 -25.79 -11.79
C CYS A 85 -12.02 -25.69 -10.27
N GLY A 86 -11.09 -26.15 -9.44
CA GLY A 86 -11.23 -26.03 -7.99
C GLY A 86 -10.04 -26.52 -7.20
N LEU A 87 -10.03 -26.17 -5.91
CA LEU A 87 -9.01 -26.58 -4.96
C LEU A 87 -9.52 -27.75 -4.11
N ARG A 88 -8.87 -28.90 -4.26
CA ARG A 88 -9.22 -30.15 -3.59
C ARG A 88 -8.41 -30.36 -2.32
N CYS A 89 -9.09 -30.50 -1.19
CA CYS A 89 -8.47 -30.88 0.08
C CYS A 89 -7.90 -32.29 0.00
N VAL A 90 -6.61 -32.43 0.32
CA VAL A 90 -5.93 -33.76 0.25
C VAL A 90 -6.35 -34.74 1.35
N TYR A 91 -7.05 -34.25 2.41
CA TYR A 91 -7.39 -35.09 3.55
C TYR A 91 -8.56 -36.05 3.22
N HIS A 92 -9.68 -35.55 2.63
CA HIS A 92 -10.84 -36.36 2.29
C HIS A 92 -11.43 -36.06 0.92
N GLY A 93 -10.70 -35.31 0.06
CA GLY A 93 -11.07 -35.08 -1.34
C GLY A 93 -12.16 -34.01 -1.56
N TRP A 94 -12.63 -33.30 -0.53
CA TRP A 94 -13.60 -32.23 -0.74
C TRP A 94 -12.99 -31.15 -1.60
N LYS A 95 -13.68 -30.79 -2.69
CA LYS A 95 -13.20 -29.79 -3.67
C LYS A 95 -14.11 -28.58 -3.68
N PHE A 96 -13.50 -27.39 -3.69
CA PHE A 96 -14.20 -26.12 -3.68
C PHE A 96 -13.82 -25.29 -4.91
N ASP A 97 -14.82 -24.67 -5.55
CA ASP A 97 -14.61 -23.72 -6.64
C ASP A 97 -14.13 -22.35 -6.12
N VAL A 98 -13.90 -21.41 -7.04
CA VAL A 98 -13.43 -20.05 -6.70
C VAL A 98 -14.46 -19.23 -5.94
N GLU A 99 -15.75 -19.59 -6.01
CA GLU A 99 -16.85 -19.00 -5.25
C GLU A 99 -17.08 -19.69 -3.89
N GLY A 100 -16.26 -20.69 -3.54
CA GLY A 100 -16.33 -21.44 -2.28
C GLY A 100 -17.41 -22.51 -2.23
N ASN A 101 -18.10 -22.84 -3.32
CA ASN A 101 -19.06 -23.93 -3.35
C ASN A 101 -18.32 -25.28 -3.33
N CYS A 102 -18.85 -26.24 -2.56
CA CYS A 102 -18.33 -27.59 -2.62
C CYS A 102 -18.84 -28.28 -3.89
N VAL A 103 -17.92 -28.50 -4.85
CA VAL A 103 -18.28 -29.08 -6.18
C VAL A 103 -18.09 -30.58 -6.25
N ASP A 104 -17.27 -31.16 -5.35
CA ASP A 104 -17.05 -32.58 -5.27
C ASP A 104 -16.79 -33.07 -3.83
N MET A 105 -17.33 -34.19 -3.46
CA MET A 105 -17.23 -34.75 -2.10
C MET A 105 -17.13 -36.29 -2.16
N PRO A 106 -16.01 -36.84 -2.68
CA PRO A 106 -15.89 -38.28 -3.01
C PRO A 106 -15.85 -39.20 -1.75
N SER A 107 -15.66 -38.64 -0.57
CA SER A 107 -15.70 -39.41 0.68
C SER A 107 -17.12 -39.66 1.22
N GLU A 108 -18.13 -39.02 0.60
CA GLU A 108 -19.53 -39.20 0.96
C GLU A 108 -20.22 -40.17 0.00
N PRO A 109 -21.25 -40.92 0.47
CA PRO A 109 -22.06 -41.77 -0.42
C PRO A 109 -22.68 -40.98 -1.57
N ALA A 110 -22.83 -41.61 -2.74
CA ALA A 110 -23.37 -40.95 -3.94
C ALA A 110 -24.79 -40.38 -3.74
N GLU A 111 -25.56 -40.96 -2.84
CA GLU A 111 -26.92 -40.54 -2.47
C GLU A 111 -26.94 -39.34 -1.54
N SER A 112 -25.80 -38.96 -0.96
CA SER A 112 -25.67 -37.84 -0.08
C SER A 112 -25.63 -36.54 -0.87
N ASN A 113 -26.59 -35.64 -0.66
CA ASN A 113 -26.54 -34.28 -1.20
C ASN A 113 -25.83 -33.29 -0.25
N PHE A 114 -24.90 -33.80 0.57
CA PHE A 114 -24.28 -33.02 1.62
C PHE A 114 -23.36 -31.93 1.04
N LYS A 115 -22.71 -32.15 -0.10
CA LYS A 115 -21.89 -31.18 -0.79
C LYS A 115 -22.64 -29.87 -1.08
N ASP A 116 -23.94 -29.95 -1.42
CA ASP A 116 -24.76 -28.77 -1.74
C ASP A 116 -25.06 -27.89 -0.51
N LYS A 117 -24.76 -28.40 0.70
CA LYS A 117 -24.97 -27.71 1.98
C LYS A 117 -23.68 -27.15 2.56
N VAL A 118 -22.54 -27.39 1.91
CA VAL A 118 -21.23 -27.01 2.43
C VAL A 118 -20.60 -25.94 1.55
N LYS A 119 -20.14 -24.87 2.18
CA LYS A 119 -19.33 -23.85 1.54
C LYS A 119 -18.08 -23.58 2.36
N ILE A 120 -17.02 -23.17 1.71
CA ILE A 120 -15.85 -22.54 2.33
C ILE A 120 -15.97 -21.02 2.14
N THR A 121 -15.50 -20.23 3.09
CA THR A 121 -15.42 -18.79 2.90
C THR A 121 -14.56 -18.45 1.69
N ALA A 122 -15.11 -17.66 0.78
CA ALA A 122 -14.44 -17.21 -0.43
C ALA A 122 -14.56 -15.69 -0.56
N TYR A 123 -13.53 -15.06 -1.08
CA TYR A 123 -13.47 -13.61 -1.29
C TYR A 123 -13.36 -13.29 -2.77
N GLY A 124 -13.99 -12.20 -3.19
CA GLY A 124 -13.89 -11.71 -4.56
C GLY A 124 -12.44 -11.37 -4.92
N ALA A 125 -12.00 -11.75 -6.12
CA ALA A 125 -10.67 -11.44 -6.60
C ALA A 125 -10.68 -11.00 -8.05
N VAL A 126 -9.84 -10.00 -8.38
CA VAL A 126 -9.62 -9.52 -9.76
C VAL A 126 -8.13 -9.28 -10.00
N VAL A 127 -7.71 -9.44 -11.25
CA VAL A 127 -6.34 -9.09 -11.67
C VAL A 127 -6.38 -7.74 -12.37
N ARG A 128 -5.60 -6.79 -11.86
CA ARG A 128 -5.41 -5.50 -12.51
C ARG A 128 -4.00 -4.97 -12.24
N GLY A 129 -3.31 -4.54 -13.28
CA GLY A 129 -1.99 -3.95 -13.13
C GLY A 129 -0.88 -4.95 -12.74
N GLY A 130 -1.06 -6.28 -12.94
CA GLY A 130 -0.15 -7.31 -12.48
C GLY A 130 -0.27 -7.62 -10.99
N VAL A 131 -1.39 -7.19 -10.37
CA VAL A 131 -1.72 -7.41 -8.97
C VAL A 131 -3.05 -8.14 -8.86
N VAL A 132 -3.12 -9.12 -7.97
CA VAL A 132 -4.38 -9.75 -7.54
C VAL A 132 -4.95 -8.91 -6.41
N TRP A 133 -6.09 -8.30 -6.67
CA TRP A 133 -6.87 -7.53 -5.71
C TRP A 133 -7.92 -8.42 -5.07
N VAL A 134 -8.09 -8.30 -3.77
CA VAL A 134 -9.04 -9.09 -2.98
C VAL A 134 -10.06 -8.17 -2.32
N TYR A 135 -11.34 -8.51 -2.45
CA TYR A 135 -12.42 -7.83 -1.74
C TYR A 135 -12.94 -8.73 -0.62
N MET A 136 -12.83 -8.27 0.62
CA MET A 136 -13.19 -9.06 1.82
C MET A 136 -14.49 -8.60 2.50
N GLY A 137 -15.20 -7.65 1.88
CA GLY A 137 -16.47 -7.12 2.38
C GLY A 137 -17.68 -7.97 1.97
N PRO A 138 -18.89 -7.50 2.30
CA PRO A 138 -20.14 -8.14 1.87
C PRO A 138 -20.22 -8.22 0.34
N PRO A 139 -20.49 -9.40 -0.25
CA PRO A 139 -20.48 -9.57 -1.71
C PRO A 139 -21.43 -8.62 -2.46
N GLU A 140 -22.57 -8.29 -1.85
CA GLU A 140 -23.58 -7.37 -2.41
C GLU A 140 -23.12 -5.91 -2.45
N LEU A 141 -22.06 -5.56 -1.71
CA LEU A 141 -21.48 -4.22 -1.68
C LEU A 141 -20.17 -4.15 -2.48
N THR A 142 -19.83 -5.18 -3.26
CA THR A 142 -18.57 -5.22 -4.02
C THR A 142 -18.45 -3.98 -4.93
N PRO A 143 -17.49 -3.08 -4.68
CA PRO A 143 -17.32 -1.86 -5.46
C PRO A 143 -16.55 -2.12 -6.77
N THR A 144 -16.54 -1.13 -7.65
CA THR A 144 -15.61 -1.15 -8.78
C THR A 144 -14.16 -1.15 -8.27
N PRO A 145 -13.25 -1.96 -8.87
CA PRO A 145 -11.84 -1.94 -8.49
C PRO A 145 -11.20 -0.56 -8.69
N PRO A 146 -10.22 -0.17 -7.86
CA PRO A 146 -9.59 1.15 -7.97
C PRO A 146 -8.89 1.34 -9.33
N GLU A 147 -9.15 2.49 -9.94
CA GLU A 147 -8.68 2.83 -11.28
C GLU A 147 -7.39 3.66 -11.24
N PHE A 148 -6.38 3.17 -10.55
CA PHE A 148 -5.07 3.83 -10.58
C PHE A 148 -4.51 3.91 -12.01
N GLU A 149 -3.97 5.04 -12.41
CA GLU A 149 -3.38 5.22 -13.73
C GLU A 149 -2.35 4.13 -14.04
N TRP A 150 -1.45 3.81 -13.10
CA TRP A 150 -0.44 2.79 -13.28
C TRP A 150 -1.02 1.40 -13.60
N SER A 151 -2.19 1.09 -13.05
CA SER A 151 -2.79 -0.25 -13.22
C SER A 151 -3.35 -0.48 -14.63
N ASN A 152 -3.57 0.59 -15.39
CA ASN A 152 -4.12 0.56 -16.74
C ASN A 152 -3.03 0.69 -17.83
N LEU A 153 -1.78 0.98 -17.46
CA LEU A 153 -0.68 1.12 -18.41
C LEU A 153 -0.13 -0.25 -18.86
N PRO A 154 0.53 -0.32 -20.02
CA PRO A 154 1.27 -1.50 -20.48
C PRO A 154 2.27 -2.01 -19.42
N ALA A 155 2.55 -3.30 -19.43
CA ALA A 155 3.41 -3.94 -18.43
C ALA A 155 4.85 -3.37 -18.39
N ASP A 156 5.34 -2.90 -19.50
CA ASP A 156 6.67 -2.27 -19.63
C ASP A 156 6.70 -0.81 -19.18
N GLN A 157 5.55 -0.18 -18.93
CA GLN A 157 5.42 1.18 -18.41
C GLN A 157 5.06 1.25 -16.93
N ARG A 158 4.89 0.12 -16.26
CA ARG A 158 4.49 0.04 -14.87
C ARG A 158 5.32 -0.96 -14.09
N SER A 159 5.31 -0.82 -12.78
CA SER A 159 5.91 -1.78 -11.85
C SER A 159 5.11 -1.84 -10.58
N ALA A 160 4.92 -3.05 -10.06
CA ALA A 160 4.40 -3.32 -8.74
C ALA A 160 5.35 -4.25 -7.99
N SER A 161 5.58 -4.00 -6.73
CA SER A 161 6.38 -4.88 -5.87
C SER A 161 5.86 -4.79 -4.44
N LYS A 162 6.12 -5.82 -3.63
CA LYS A 162 5.76 -5.81 -2.21
C LYS A 162 6.92 -6.28 -1.35
N ARG A 163 6.90 -5.89 -0.09
CA ARG A 163 7.83 -6.37 0.93
C ARG A 163 7.17 -6.42 2.29
N LEU A 164 7.67 -7.31 3.12
CA LEU A 164 7.25 -7.43 4.51
C LEU A 164 7.85 -6.26 5.32
N GLU A 165 7.00 -5.62 6.10
CA GLU A 165 7.37 -4.70 7.17
C GLU A 165 6.76 -5.21 8.48
N GLU A 166 7.61 -5.35 9.51
CA GLU A 166 7.25 -6.05 10.74
C GLU A 166 6.75 -5.10 11.84
N CYS A 167 5.84 -4.20 11.44
CA CYS A 167 5.13 -3.30 12.33
C CYS A 167 3.70 -3.05 11.84
N ASN A 168 2.91 -2.35 12.66
CA ASN A 168 1.53 -2.02 12.37
C ASN A 168 1.42 -1.07 11.15
N TRP A 169 0.46 -1.33 10.29
CA TRP A 169 0.19 -0.60 9.06
C TRP A 169 0.03 0.91 9.24
N ALA A 170 -0.58 1.33 10.36
CA ALA A 170 -0.87 2.74 10.59
C ALA A 170 0.41 3.57 10.78
N GLN A 171 1.42 3.03 11.50
CA GLN A 171 2.71 3.74 11.65
C GLN A 171 3.50 3.78 10.35
N ALA A 172 3.33 2.80 9.48
CA ALA A 172 3.92 2.79 8.15
C ALA A 172 3.29 3.85 7.23
N VAL A 173 1.93 3.96 7.21
CA VAL A 173 1.22 5.04 6.49
C VAL A 173 1.64 6.42 7.01
N GLU A 174 1.74 6.59 8.34
CA GLU A 174 2.14 7.86 8.96
C GLU A 174 3.49 8.34 8.42
N GLY A 175 4.46 7.44 8.22
CA GLY A 175 5.71 7.75 7.53
C GLY A 175 5.51 8.15 6.06
N GLY A 176 4.60 7.45 5.36
CA GLY A 176 4.33 7.71 3.94
C GLY A 176 3.68 9.07 3.65
N ILE A 177 2.93 9.64 4.59
CA ILE A 177 2.29 10.97 4.45
C ILE A 177 3.10 12.11 5.08
N ASP A 178 4.12 11.82 5.88
CA ASP A 178 4.99 12.83 6.46
C ASP A 178 6.03 13.31 5.43
N SER A 179 5.99 14.59 5.10
CA SER A 179 7.00 15.23 4.22
C SER A 179 8.13 15.89 4.99
N SER A 180 8.08 15.91 6.33
CA SER A 180 9.12 16.54 7.17
C SER A 180 10.35 15.68 7.32
N HIS A 181 10.17 14.37 7.51
CA HIS A 181 11.25 13.42 7.77
C HIS A 181 12.30 13.39 6.65
N ILE A 182 11.88 13.66 5.40
CA ILE A 182 12.75 13.64 4.21
C ILE A 182 13.98 14.55 4.38
N SER A 183 13.81 15.69 5.07
CA SER A 183 14.89 16.64 5.31
C SER A 183 15.97 16.14 6.28
N PHE A 184 15.71 15.03 6.98
CA PHE A 184 16.63 14.41 7.96
C PHE A 184 16.90 12.95 7.59
N LEU A 185 15.88 12.08 7.64
CA LEU A 185 16.03 10.64 7.49
C LEU A 185 16.72 10.26 6.18
N HIS A 186 16.32 10.87 5.05
CA HIS A 186 16.87 10.57 3.71
C HIS A 186 18.01 11.49 3.29
N ARG A 187 18.55 12.28 4.22
CA ARG A 187 19.59 13.24 3.89
C ARG A 187 20.89 12.56 3.50
N ASN A 188 21.40 12.90 2.33
CA ASN A 188 22.77 12.64 1.93
C ASN A 188 23.64 13.83 2.40
N LEU A 189 24.77 13.54 3.08
CA LEU A 189 25.65 14.58 3.60
C LEU A 189 26.41 15.31 2.49
N ALA A 190 26.59 14.69 1.34
CA ALA A 190 27.18 15.34 0.17
C ALA A 190 26.27 16.45 -0.40
N ASP A 191 24.94 16.30 -0.30
CA ASP A 191 24.00 17.30 -0.79
C ASP A 191 24.07 18.61 -0.02
N LEU A 192 24.53 18.56 1.23
CA LEU A 192 24.75 19.77 2.05
C LEU A 192 25.92 20.63 1.59
N LYS A 193 26.83 20.06 0.80
CA LYS A 193 28.05 20.69 0.34
C LYS A 193 28.02 21.00 -1.17
N THR A 194 26.92 20.61 -1.84
CA THR A 194 26.84 20.80 -3.30
C THR A 194 26.44 22.23 -3.64
N GLU A 195 27.24 22.88 -4.45
CA GLU A 195 26.93 24.19 -5.02
C GLU A 195 26.01 24.10 -6.23
N SER A 196 25.83 22.91 -6.79
CA SER A 196 25.02 22.63 -7.97
C SER A 196 24.06 21.47 -7.73
N PRO A 197 22.91 21.70 -7.07
CA PRO A 197 21.91 20.67 -6.85
C PRO A 197 21.35 20.17 -8.18
N LYS A 198 21.23 18.83 -8.32
CA LYS A 198 20.75 18.17 -9.53
C LYS A 198 19.21 18.15 -9.61
N THR A 199 18.55 18.25 -8.47
CA THR A 199 17.08 18.20 -8.41
C THR A 199 16.53 19.43 -7.67
N LEU A 200 15.29 19.79 -8.00
CA LEU A 200 14.60 20.89 -7.27
C LEU A 200 14.42 20.54 -5.79
N HIS A 201 14.21 19.26 -5.49
CA HIS A 201 14.09 18.81 -4.12
C HIS A 201 15.40 19.04 -3.32
N GLN A 202 16.55 18.63 -3.86
CA GLN A 202 17.85 18.87 -3.23
C GLN A 202 18.07 20.36 -2.98
N LYS A 203 17.71 21.19 -3.94
CA LYS A 203 17.84 22.65 -3.85
C LYS A 203 17.02 23.23 -2.69
N TYR A 204 15.70 23.01 -2.72
CA TYR A 204 14.79 23.69 -1.80
C TYR A 204 14.70 23.03 -0.43
N ALA A 205 14.80 21.70 -0.34
CA ALA A 205 14.84 21.01 0.95
C ALA A 205 16.18 21.19 1.68
N GLY A 206 17.26 21.48 0.95
CA GLY A 206 18.54 21.87 1.54
C GLY A 206 18.51 23.28 2.16
N GLN A 207 17.78 24.21 1.53
CA GLN A 207 17.66 25.61 1.95
C GLN A 207 16.63 25.79 3.07
N ASP A 208 15.47 25.17 2.93
CA ASP A 208 14.34 25.24 3.87
C ASP A 208 13.99 23.83 4.40
N ARG A 209 14.36 23.55 5.65
CA ARG A 209 14.18 22.25 6.32
C ARG A 209 12.88 22.14 7.09
N SER A 210 12.14 23.23 7.19
CA SER A 210 10.89 23.31 7.95
C SER A 210 9.76 23.77 7.03
N PRO A 211 9.26 22.91 6.15
CA PRO A 211 8.18 23.30 5.25
C PRO A 211 6.92 23.67 6.01
N SER A 212 6.17 24.63 5.47
CA SER A 212 4.81 24.88 5.92
C SER A 212 3.85 23.91 5.25
N PHE A 213 2.91 23.37 6.04
CA PHE A 213 1.93 22.39 5.53
C PHE A 213 0.58 23.04 5.31
N THR A 214 -0.06 22.69 4.20
CA THR A 214 -1.46 22.99 3.89
C THR A 214 -2.14 21.68 3.51
N LEU A 215 -3.26 21.38 4.14
CA LEU A 215 -4.08 20.21 3.82
C LEU A 215 -5.31 20.65 3.03
N LYS A 216 -5.73 19.83 2.08
CA LYS A 216 -6.97 20.01 1.33
C LYS A 216 -7.73 18.70 1.30
N ASP A 217 -8.92 18.68 1.89
CA ASP A 217 -9.81 17.51 1.81
C ASP A 217 -10.27 17.26 0.37
N THR A 218 -10.38 15.97 0.04
CA THR A 218 -10.93 15.46 -1.21
C THR A 218 -11.94 14.36 -0.92
N ASP A 219 -12.73 13.98 -1.91
CA ASP A 219 -13.70 12.89 -1.78
C ASP A 219 -13.03 11.55 -1.47
N TYR A 220 -11.80 11.34 -1.95
CA TYR A 220 -11.02 10.09 -1.77
C TYR A 220 -10.03 10.10 -0.60
N GLY A 221 -9.83 11.23 0.08
CA GLY A 221 -8.82 11.39 1.12
C GLY A 221 -8.42 12.84 1.32
N PHE A 222 -7.15 13.18 1.14
CA PHE A 222 -6.67 14.56 1.20
C PHE A 222 -5.33 14.76 0.50
N LEU A 223 -5.09 16.01 0.08
CA LEU A 223 -3.81 16.49 -0.40
C LEU A 223 -2.97 17.02 0.75
N VAL A 224 -1.67 16.79 0.69
CA VAL A 224 -0.66 17.34 1.61
C VAL A 224 0.29 18.22 0.81
N GLY A 225 0.10 19.52 0.85
CA GLY A 225 0.99 20.50 0.26
C GLY A 225 2.10 20.90 1.25
N ALA A 226 3.34 20.51 0.96
CA ALA A 226 4.53 20.93 1.72
C ALA A 226 5.22 22.06 0.97
N ARG A 227 5.11 23.29 1.49
CA ARG A 227 5.60 24.52 0.88
C ARG A 227 6.97 24.90 1.43
N ARG A 228 7.87 25.28 0.53
CA ARG A 228 9.18 25.85 0.82
C ARG A 228 9.38 27.15 0.01
N SER A 229 10.17 28.09 0.53
CA SER A 229 10.53 29.30 -0.19
C SER A 229 11.35 28.98 -1.45
N ALA A 230 11.08 29.70 -2.54
CA ALA A 230 11.83 29.67 -3.80
C ALA A 230 12.25 31.08 -4.21
N GLU A 231 12.94 31.22 -5.36
CA GLU A 231 13.35 32.51 -5.88
C GLU A 231 12.17 33.33 -6.43
N ASN A 232 12.36 34.62 -6.69
CA ASN A 232 11.42 35.50 -7.39
C ASN A 232 10.01 35.57 -6.77
N ASP A 233 9.91 35.56 -5.44
CA ASP A 233 8.64 35.55 -4.72
C ASP A 233 7.75 34.36 -5.06
N GLN A 234 8.37 33.19 -5.29
CA GLN A 234 7.70 31.92 -5.57
C GLN A 234 7.86 30.93 -4.42
N HIS A 235 7.10 29.85 -4.49
CA HIS A 235 7.17 28.73 -3.58
C HIS A 235 7.35 27.41 -4.31
N TYR A 236 8.23 26.57 -3.79
CA TYR A 236 8.35 25.17 -4.18
C TYR A 236 7.38 24.32 -3.36
N TRP A 237 6.50 23.63 -4.04
CA TRP A 237 5.52 22.73 -3.46
C TRP A 237 5.83 21.29 -3.76
N ARG A 238 5.76 20.45 -2.74
CA ARG A 238 5.63 19.00 -2.86
C ARG A 238 4.23 18.62 -2.42
N ILE A 239 3.44 18.07 -3.34
CA ILE A 239 2.03 17.76 -3.13
C ILE A 239 1.88 16.25 -3.13
N SER A 240 1.84 15.66 -1.95
CA SER A 240 1.53 14.23 -1.74
C SER A 240 0.03 14.05 -1.68
N GLN A 241 -0.45 12.84 -1.94
CA GLN A 241 -1.84 12.47 -1.73
C GLN A 241 -1.95 11.30 -0.77
N PHE A 242 -2.92 11.36 0.12
CA PHE A 242 -3.43 10.23 0.86
C PHE A 242 -4.78 9.83 0.27
N LEU A 243 -4.93 8.56 -0.12
CA LEU A 243 -6.18 7.99 -0.59
C LEU A 243 -6.61 6.90 0.40
N VAL A 244 -7.85 7.01 0.87
CA VAL A 244 -8.45 6.01 1.78
C VAL A 244 -8.46 4.65 1.11
N PRO A 245 -8.12 3.55 1.77
CA PRO A 245 -7.86 3.49 3.21
C PRO A 245 -6.36 3.58 3.57
N PHE A 246 -5.42 3.26 2.68
CA PHE A 246 -4.00 3.09 3.01
C PHE A 246 -3.04 3.41 1.85
N TYR A 247 -3.45 4.24 0.90
CA TYR A 247 -2.58 4.59 -0.24
C TYR A 247 -1.95 5.96 -0.05
N THR A 248 -0.67 6.05 -0.42
CA THR A 248 0.05 7.32 -0.47
C THR A 248 0.68 7.50 -1.83
N MET A 249 0.53 8.70 -2.43
CA MET A 249 1.22 9.04 -3.67
C MET A 249 2.34 10.02 -3.38
N ILE A 250 3.54 9.69 -3.86
CA ILE A 250 4.76 10.42 -3.58
C ILE A 250 5.04 11.40 -4.71
N PRO A 251 5.29 12.70 -4.42
CA PRO A 251 5.61 13.68 -5.43
C PRO A 251 6.86 13.31 -6.22
N PRO A 252 6.84 13.42 -7.56
CA PRO A 252 8.00 13.11 -8.38
C PRO A 252 9.17 14.02 -8.04
N VAL A 253 10.39 13.46 -8.14
CA VAL A 253 11.62 14.23 -7.98
C VAL A 253 11.97 14.85 -9.32
N LEU A 254 11.75 16.15 -9.44
CA LEU A 254 12.05 16.89 -10.67
C LEU A 254 13.55 17.13 -10.79
N VAL A 255 14.13 16.73 -11.90
CA VAL A 255 15.50 17.09 -12.27
C VAL A 255 15.47 18.54 -12.76
N LYS A 256 16.50 19.30 -12.41
CA LYS A 256 16.64 20.69 -12.86
C LYS A 256 16.63 20.73 -14.40
N ASP A 257 15.89 21.67 -14.96
CA ASP A 257 15.79 21.91 -16.39
C ASP A 257 15.12 20.78 -17.23
N THR A 258 14.40 19.83 -16.58
CA THR A 258 13.56 18.84 -17.27
C THR A 258 12.08 19.18 -17.14
N ASP A 259 11.33 18.80 -18.17
CA ASP A 259 9.88 18.94 -18.15
C ASP A 259 9.26 17.96 -17.13
N SER A 260 8.49 18.49 -16.19
CA SER A 260 7.78 17.69 -15.19
C SER A 260 6.74 16.75 -15.79
N SER A 261 6.27 17.05 -17.02
CA SER A 261 5.29 16.24 -17.73
C SER A 261 5.85 14.87 -18.15
N GLU A 262 7.19 14.72 -18.29
CA GLU A 262 7.85 13.47 -18.65
C GLU A 262 8.24 12.61 -17.44
N SER A 263 7.95 13.07 -16.23
CA SER A 263 8.30 12.35 -15.00
C SER A 263 7.44 11.11 -14.82
N GLY A 264 8.03 10.07 -14.25
CA GLY A 264 7.27 8.93 -13.73
C GLY A 264 6.57 9.27 -12.42
N TYR A 265 5.54 8.52 -12.12
CA TYR A 265 4.73 8.64 -10.90
C TYR A 265 4.84 7.39 -10.06
N GLY A 266 4.67 7.53 -8.77
CA GLY A 266 4.73 6.39 -7.86
C GLY A 266 3.99 6.63 -6.56
N GLY A 267 3.78 5.55 -5.83
CA GLY A 267 3.11 5.56 -4.55
C GLY A 267 3.25 4.22 -3.84
N HIS A 268 2.65 4.17 -2.67
CA HIS A 268 2.66 2.99 -1.82
C HIS A 268 1.23 2.60 -1.43
N ALA A 269 1.05 1.31 -1.10
CA ALA A 269 -0.05 0.86 -0.27
C ALA A 269 0.52 0.13 0.94
N TRP A 270 -0.02 0.46 2.11
CA TRP A 270 0.42 -0.04 3.40
C TRP A 270 -0.62 -1.01 3.93
N VAL A 271 -0.60 -2.24 3.41
CA VAL A 271 -1.67 -3.22 3.56
C VAL A 271 -1.46 -4.06 4.81
N PRO A 272 -2.36 -4.01 5.80
CA PRO A 272 -2.20 -4.83 6.99
C PRO A 272 -2.32 -6.33 6.68
N ILE A 273 -1.27 -7.07 7.01
CA ILE A 273 -1.29 -8.54 7.07
C ILE A 273 -2.11 -8.94 8.30
N ASP A 274 -1.78 -8.34 9.43
CA ASP A 274 -2.45 -8.44 10.73
C ASP A 274 -2.15 -7.17 11.55
N ASP A 275 -2.40 -7.20 12.86
CA ASP A 275 -2.17 -6.04 13.74
C ASP A 275 -0.70 -5.62 13.86
N GLU A 276 0.24 -6.52 13.56
CA GLU A 276 1.67 -6.37 13.84
C GLU A 276 2.56 -6.40 12.60
N ASN A 277 2.01 -6.71 11.42
CA ASN A 277 2.76 -6.86 10.19
C ASN A 277 2.03 -6.24 9.01
N THR A 278 2.78 -5.68 8.07
CA THR A 278 2.29 -4.91 6.93
C THR A 278 2.95 -5.39 5.63
N TRP A 279 2.17 -5.51 4.55
CA TRP A 279 2.72 -5.52 3.20
C TRP A 279 2.91 -4.08 2.74
N THR A 280 4.16 -3.66 2.57
CA THR A 280 4.48 -2.41 1.91
C THR A 280 4.54 -2.66 0.41
N TRP A 281 3.52 -2.20 -0.30
CA TRP A 281 3.46 -2.20 -1.75
C TRP A 281 4.08 -0.94 -2.31
N ASN A 282 4.89 -1.08 -3.37
CA ASN A 282 5.35 0.04 -4.17
C ASN A 282 4.78 -0.09 -5.56
N PHE A 283 4.19 0.99 -6.03
CA PHE A 283 3.68 1.14 -7.38
C PHE A 283 4.44 2.27 -8.07
N SER A 284 4.80 2.05 -9.31
CA SER A 284 5.39 3.10 -10.13
C SER A 284 4.96 2.94 -11.59
N CYS A 285 4.91 4.05 -12.30
CA CYS A 285 4.64 4.07 -13.74
C CYS A 285 5.34 5.23 -14.44
N ASN A 286 5.56 5.05 -15.71
CA ASN A 286 5.88 6.15 -16.62
C ASN A 286 4.91 6.12 -17.81
N PRO A 287 3.90 7.02 -17.85
CA PRO A 287 2.93 7.06 -18.94
C PRO A 287 3.51 7.41 -20.31
N HIS A 288 4.72 7.97 -20.36
CA HIS A 288 5.32 8.53 -21.57
C HIS A 288 6.30 7.56 -22.25
N GLN A 289 6.93 6.67 -21.48
CA GLN A 289 7.95 5.76 -22.03
C GLN A 289 8.07 4.47 -21.21
N PRO A 290 8.47 3.36 -21.83
CA PRO A 290 8.77 2.13 -21.11
C PRO A 290 9.92 2.30 -20.12
N TYR A 291 9.87 1.55 -19.00
CA TYR A 291 11.03 1.43 -18.12
C TYR A 291 12.14 0.64 -18.80
N PRO A 292 13.41 1.00 -18.57
CA PRO A 292 14.55 0.15 -18.89
C PRO A 292 14.38 -1.26 -18.29
N GLU A 293 14.88 -2.28 -18.98
CA GLU A 293 14.70 -3.69 -18.57
C GLU A 293 15.20 -3.96 -17.15
N ASP A 294 16.32 -3.35 -16.77
CA ASP A 294 16.92 -3.45 -15.43
C ASP A 294 16.09 -2.76 -14.33
N ARG A 295 15.09 -1.97 -14.69
CA ARG A 295 14.15 -1.31 -13.77
C ARG A 295 12.74 -1.88 -13.81
N ARG A 296 12.46 -2.85 -14.68
CA ARG A 296 11.21 -3.59 -14.68
C ARG A 296 11.17 -4.48 -13.43
N GLY A 297 10.06 -4.53 -12.74
CA GLY A 297 9.95 -5.26 -11.47
C GLY A 297 10.31 -4.45 -10.22
N GLY A 298 10.35 -3.10 -10.36
CA GLY A 298 10.50 -2.19 -9.21
C GLY A 298 11.92 -1.71 -8.94
N GLY A 299 12.92 -2.12 -9.76
CA GLY A 299 14.28 -1.57 -9.75
C GLY A 299 14.89 -1.43 -8.35
N LEU A 300 14.63 -2.39 -7.47
CA LEU A 300 14.94 -2.22 -6.07
C LEU A 300 16.36 -2.69 -5.78
N GLU A 301 17.14 -1.79 -5.28
CA GLU A 301 18.44 -2.07 -4.65
C GLU A 301 18.30 -2.97 -3.42
N GLU A 302 17.07 -3.36 -3.05
CA GLU A 302 16.78 -4.13 -1.85
C GLU A 302 16.61 -5.62 -2.14
N GLN A 303 17.47 -6.44 -1.55
CA GLN A 303 17.39 -7.89 -1.63
C GLN A 303 16.30 -8.41 -0.69
N LEU A 304 15.45 -9.31 -1.20
CA LEU A 304 14.37 -9.95 -0.46
C LEU A 304 14.59 -11.47 -0.41
N ASP A 305 14.11 -12.10 0.65
CA ASP A 305 13.98 -13.55 0.70
C ASP A 305 12.73 -14.06 -0.07
N ALA A 306 12.54 -15.37 -0.12
CA ALA A 306 11.40 -15.99 -0.79
C ALA A 306 10.02 -15.65 -0.17
N LYS A 307 10.00 -14.96 0.97
CA LYS A 307 8.78 -14.49 1.64
C LYS A 307 8.65 -12.96 1.58
N TYR A 308 9.37 -12.32 0.68
CA TYR A 308 9.41 -10.88 0.54
C TYR A 308 9.92 -10.13 1.79
N ARG A 309 10.60 -10.81 2.72
CA ARG A 309 11.26 -10.16 3.85
C ARG A 309 12.59 -9.59 3.38
N PRO A 310 12.87 -8.31 3.62
CA PRO A 310 14.15 -7.71 3.30
C PRO A 310 15.31 -8.37 4.04
N VAL A 311 16.43 -8.55 3.32
CA VAL A 311 17.69 -9.07 3.92
C VAL A 311 18.21 -8.12 4.99
N ARG A 312 18.12 -6.78 4.73
CA ARG A 312 18.37 -5.76 5.74
C ARG A 312 17.13 -5.55 6.58
N ASN A 313 17.14 -6.03 7.80
CA ASN A 313 16.00 -6.01 8.70
C ASN A 313 16.43 -5.84 10.16
N LYS A 314 15.50 -5.86 11.09
CA LYS A 314 15.76 -5.66 12.53
C LYS A 314 16.70 -6.68 13.15
N ASP A 315 16.83 -7.90 12.59
CA ASP A 315 17.68 -8.95 13.16
C ASP A 315 19.19 -8.66 12.94
N ASN A 316 19.52 -7.77 11.99
CA ASN A 316 20.89 -7.33 11.69
C ASN A 316 21.05 -5.81 11.77
N ASP A 317 20.19 -5.12 12.53
CA ASP A 317 20.17 -3.66 12.67
C ASP A 317 20.19 -2.94 11.32
N TYR A 318 19.54 -3.51 10.30
CA TYR A 318 19.48 -2.98 8.91
C TYR A 318 20.86 -2.72 8.30
N GLU A 319 21.86 -3.44 8.75
CA GLU A 319 23.29 -3.25 8.37
C GLU A 319 23.77 -1.80 8.59
N LEU A 320 23.30 -1.15 9.66
CA LEU A 320 23.65 0.22 10.00
C LEU A 320 25.17 0.40 10.16
N SER A 321 25.74 1.35 9.42
CA SER A 321 27.15 1.72 9.51
C SER A 321 27.31 3.09 10.19
N ARG A 322 27.95 3.14 11.35
CA ARG A 322 28.28 4.39 12.05
C ARG A 322 29.26 5.28 11.29
N GLU A 323 30.13 4.67 10.50
CA GLU A 323 31.03 5.39 9.61
C GLU A 323 30.26 6.08 8.48
N MET A 324 29.35 5.35 7.83
CA MET A 324 28.45 5.92 6.81
C MET A 324 27.56 7.02 7.40
N GLN A 325 27.02 6.82 8.61
CA GLN A 325 26.22 7.83 9.33
C GLN A 325 26.99 9.13 9.54
N LYS A 326 28.28 9.04 9.81
CA LYS A 326 29.14 10.20 10.00
C LYS A 326 29.54 10.89 8.70
N ASN A 327 29.71 10.14 7.61
CA ASN A 327 30.42 10.64 6.43
C ASN A 327 29.58 10.68 5.14
N VAL A 328 28.49 9.90 5.05
CA VAL A 328 27.76 9.67 3.79
C VAL A 328 26.30 10.11 3.87
N ASN A 329 25.52 9.50 4.75
CA ASN A 329 24.11 9.83 4.92
C ASN A 329 23.74 9.92 6.40
N TYR A 330 22.60 10.52 6.68
CA TYR A 330 22.19 10.87 8.04
C TYR A 330 21.89 9.65 8.94
N THR A 331 21.46 8.53 8.37
CA THR A 331 21.07 7.33 9.11
C THR A 331 22.19 6.30 9.23
N GLY A 332 23.13 6.24 8.28
CA GLY A 332 24.09 5.15 8.14
C GLY A 332 23.47 3.87 7.53
N ILE A 333 22.26 3.95 7.03
CA ILE A 333 21.54 2.83 6.41
C ILE A 333 21.43 3.07 4.91
N VAL A 334 21.61 2.01 4.13
CA VAL A 334 21.49 2.04 2.67
C VAL A 334 20.04 1.80 2.24
N GLY A 335 19.53 2.63 1.31
CA GLY A 335 18.19 2.49 0.74
C GLY A 335 17.13 3.29 1.50
N ILE A 336 16.37 4.10 0.75
CA ILE A 336 15.34 5.00 1.29
C ILE A 336 14.29 4.19 2.07
N ASN A 337 13.70 3.18 1.44
CA ASN A 337 12.68 2.34 2.08
C ASN A 337 13.21 1.58 3.30
N THR A 338 14.51 1.20 3.31
CA THR A 338 15.14 0.55 4.47
C THR A 338 15.28 1.52 5.63
N GLN A 339 15.58 2.80 5.34
CA GLN A 339 15.65 3.86 6.36
C GLN A 339 14.29 4.09 7.01
N ASP A 340 13.21 4.15 6.21
CA ASP A 340 11.84 4.30 6.71
C ASP A 340 11.46 3.12 7.60
N ARG A 341 11.62 1.90 7.10
CA ARG A 341 11.32 0.68 7.83
C ARG A 341 12.09 0.58 9.15
N ALA A 342 13.37 0.95 9.15
CA ALA A 342 14.19 0.90 10.35
C ALA A 342 13.62 1.77 11.49
N VAL A 343 13.16 2.98 11.18
CA VAL A 343 12.57 3.85 12.19
C VAL A 343 11.14 3.43 12.55
N GLN A 344 10.34 3.01 11.58
CA GLN A 344 8.96 2.58 11.78
C GLN A 344 8.89 1.30 12.64
N GLU A 345 9.69 0.27 12.33
CA GLU A 345 9.78 -0.95 13.13
C GLU A 345 10.40 -0.72 14.51
N SER A 346 11.28 0.29 14.66
CA SER A 346 11.89 0.65 15.95
C SER A 346 10.89 1.19 16.98
N MET A 347 9.71 1.65 16.54
CA MET A 347 8.61 2.11 17.40
C MET A 347 7.89 0.94 18.10
N GLY A 348 8.26 -0.30 17.79
CA GLY A 348 7.59 -1.52 18.26
C GLY A 348 6.51 -2.01 17.30
N LYS A 349 5.93 -3.15 17.62
CA LYS A 349 4.90 -3.79 16.79
C LYS A 349 3.69 -2.88 16.56
N ILE A 350 3.19 -2.26 17.62
CA ILE A 350 2.13 -1.26 17.61
C ILE A 350 2.60 -0.11 18.48
N VAL A 351 2.80 1.06 17.89
CA VAL A 351 3.26 2.23 18.63
C VAL A 351 2.23 2.71 19.66
N ASP A 352 2.71 3.04 20.85
CA ASP A 352 1.87 3.63 21.91
C ASP A 352 1.66 5.14 21.64
N ARG A 353 0.58 5.46 20.96
CA ARG A 353 0.21 6.84 20.62
C ARG A 353 -0.31 7.66 21.80
N THR A 354 -0.39 7.07 23.00
CA THR A 354 -0.68 7.83 24.22
C THR A 354 0.54 8.57 24.75
N ALA A 355 1.75 8.17 24.34
CA ALA A 355 3.02 8.75 24.75
C ALA A 355 3.60 9.76 23.75
N GLU A 356 2.96 9.96 22.60
CA GLU A 356 3.43 10.86 21.54
C GLU A 356 3.24 12.35 21.87
N HIS A 357 4.07 13.19 21.25
CA HIS A 357 3.94 14.65 21.27
C HIS A 357 3.98 15.16 19.83
N LEU A 358 2.82 15.38 19.24
CA LEU A 358 2.69 15.86 17.86
C LEU A 358 2.83 17.39 17.79
N GLY A 359 3.54 17.85 16.75
CA GLY A 359 3.74 19.26 16.43
C GLY A 359 2.90 19.73 15.23
N THR A 360 3.15 20.95 14.77
CA THR A 360 2.45 21.53 13.60
C THR A 360 2.80 20.82 12.29
N THR A 361 3.96 20.21 12.19
CA THR A 361 4.39 19.46 11.02
C THR A 361 3.69 18.11 10.87
N ASP A 362 3.02 17.61 11.93
CA ASP A 362 2.26 16.35 11.96
C ASP A 362 0.79 16.53 11.55
N ALA A 363 0.43 17.67 10.95
CA ALA A 363 -0.97 17.96 10.57
C ALA A 363 -1.58 16.86 9.69
N ALA A 364 -0.82 16.29 8.75
CA ALA A 364 -1.25 15.21 7.89
C ALA A 364 -1.52 13.92 8.69
N VAL A 365 -0.65 13.58 9.65
CA VAL A 365 -0.81 12.42 10.56
C VAL A 365 -2.08 12.58 11.40
N ILE A 366 -2.33 13.77 11.92
CA ILE A 366 -3.54 14.08 12.71
C ILE A 366 -4.80 13.92 11.84
N ALA A 367 -4.79 14.44 10.62
CA ALA A 367 -5.91 14.35 9.69
C ALA A 367 -6.20 12.90 9.28
N PHE A 368 -5.17 12.13 8.97
CA PHE A 368 -5.25 10.70 8.66
C PHE A 368 -5.95 9.91 9.78
N ARG A 369 -5.45 10.04 11.01
CA ARG A 369 -6.03 9.36 12.18
C ARG A 369 -7.50 9.73 12.38
N LYS A 370 -7.80 11.03 12.34
CA LYS A 370 -9.18 11.53 12.52
C LYS A 370 -10.13 10.98 11.45
N ARG A 371 -9.69 11.00 10.17
CA ARG A 371 -10.51 10.52 9.06
C ARG A 371 -10.81 9.03 9.19
N LEU A 372 -9.82 8.19 9.39
CA LEU A 372 -10.02 6.74 9.43
C LEU A 372 -10.77 6.28 10.69
N ILE A 373 -10.47 6.84 11.86
CA ILE A 373 -11.25 6.55 13.07
C ILE A 373 -12.70 6.98 12.87
N GLY A 374 -12.93 8.16 12.28
CA GLY A 374 -14.27 8.65 11.95
C GLY A 374 -15.03 7.69 11.03
N LEU A 375 -14.44 7.28 9.92
CA LEU A 375 -15.04 6.32 8.98
C LEU A 375 -15.33 4.96 9.65
N ALA A 376 -14.38 4.44 10.42
CA ALA A 376 -14.57 3.17 11.14
C ALA A 376 -15.73 3.24 12.14
N MET A 377 -15.86 4.34 12.86
CA MET A 377 -16.96 4.54 13.81
C MET A 377 -18.31 4.77 13.10
N SER A 378 -18.34 5.53 12.02
CA SER A 378 -19.55 5.73 11.21
C SER A 378 -20.06 4.41 10.63
N LEU A 379 -19.13 3.53 10.19
CA LEU A 379 -19.52 2.20 9.72
C LEU A 379 -20.14 1.35 10.83
N GLN A 380 -19.68 1.46 12.08
CA GLN A 380 -20.32 0.78 13.21
C GLN A 380 -21.75 1.29 13.48
N GLU A 381 -22.06 2.52 13.05
CA GLU A 381 -23.40 3.12 13.10
C GLU A 381 -24.23 2.81 11.84
N GLY A 382 -23.71 2.00 10.92
CA GLY A 382 -24.38 1.56 9.69
C GLY A 382 -24.23 2.52 8.49
N VAL A 383 -23.28 3.45 8.56
CA VAL A 383 -22.96 4.37 7.44
C VAL A 383 -21.78 3.81 6.64
N GLU A 384 -22.06 3.35 5.42
CA GLU A 384 -21.00 2.84 4.51
C GLU A 384 -20.09 3.98 4.03
N PRO A 385 -18.75 3.72 3.91
CA PRO A 385 -17.81 4.71 3.43
C PRO A 385 -18.02 5.00 1.94
N SER A 386 -18.35 6.25 1.59
CA SER A 386 -18.53 6.66 0.19
C SER A 386 -17.26 6.43 -0.65
N GLU A 387 -16.08 6.58 -0.05
CA GLU A 387 -14.79 6.38 -0.68
C GLU A 387 -14.62 4.96 -1.24
N ALA A 388 -15.26 3.98 -0.63
CA ALA A 388 -15.18 2.59 -1.09
C ALA A 388 -15.94 2.36 -2.40
N ALA A 389 -17.01 3.12 -2.66
CA ALA A 389 -17.90 2.91 -3.81
C ALA A 389 -17.31 3.42 -5.14
N HIS A 390 -16.28 4.27 -5.10
CA HIS A 390 -15.78 5.05 -6.23
C HIS A 390 -14.35 4.68 -6.63
N GLY A 391 -14.19 3.61 -7.41
CA GLY A 391 -12.89 3.22 -7.97
C GLY A 391 -12.26 4.28 -8.90
N ASP A 392 -13.07 5.10 -9.55
CA ASP A 392 -12.68 6.20 -10.43
C ASP A 392 -11.99 7.37 -9.70
N TRP A 393 -12.25 7.55 -8.41
CA TRP A 393 -11.60 8.61 -7.61
C TRP A 393 -10.08 8.40 -7.40
N TYR A 394 -9.58 7.21 -7.72
CA TYR A 394 -8.15 6.90 -7.64
C TYR A 394 -7.34 7.35 -8.89
N GLN A 395 -8.00 7.98 -9.88
CA GLN A 395 -7.35 8.52 -11.07
C GLN A 395 -6.70 9.89 -10.79
N VAL A 396 -5.73 9.90 -9.90
CA VAL A 396 -5.04 11.12 -9.45
C VAL A 396 -3.53 10.91 -9.43
N ARG A 397 -2.77 12.01 -9.44
CA ARG A 397 -1.31 12.05 -9.37
C ARG A 397 -0.85 12.92 -8.21
N SER A 398 0.32 12.64 -7.68
CA SER A 398 1.08 13.57 -6.85
C SER A 398 1.87 14.54 -7.73
N ALA A 399 2.29 15.68 -7.20
CA ALA A 399 2.98 16.71 -7.97
C ALA A 399 4.12 17.38 -7.20
N SER A 400 5.11 17.86 -7.95
CA SER A 400 6.08 18.87 -7.50
C SER A 400 5.96 20.07 -8.42
N ALA A 401 5.85 21.30 -7.88
CA ALA A 401 5.64 22.50 -8.66
C ALA A 401 6.31 23.72 -8.03
N ILE A 402 6.67 24.71 -8.85
CA ILE A 402 7.00 26.06 -8.40
C ILE A 402 5.82 26.94 -8.78
N LEU A 403 5.22 27.60 -7.79
CA LEU A 403 4.05 28.47 -7.98
C LEU A 403 4.34 29.87 -7.42
N ASP A 404 3.73 30.88 -8.05
CA ASP A 404 3.83 32.26 -7.58
C ASP A 404 3.21 32.43 -6.19
N ASN A 405 3.72 33.37 -5.44
CA ASN A 405 3.18 33.71 -4.13
C ASN A 405 1.70 34.11 -4.23
N GLY A 406 0.88 33.57 -3.33
CA GLY A 406 -0.58 33.78 -3.32
C GLY A 406 -1.39 32.82 -4.21
N VAL A 407 -0.75 32.00 -5.06
CA VAL A 407 -1.44 30.95 -5.80
C VAL A 407 -1.84 29.80 -4.85
N VAL A 408 -3.10 29.40 -4.88
CA VAL A 408 -3.59 28.26 -4.12
C VAL A 408 -3.01 26.99 -4.74
N PHE A 409 -2.35 26.17 -3.95
CA PHE A 409 -1.46 25.12 -4.45
C PHE A 409 -2.15 24.04 -5.27
N ASP A 410 -3.36 23.62 -4.90
CA ASP A 410 -4.15 22.61 -5.62
C ASP A 410 -4.73 23.16 -6.92
N GLU A 411 -5.09 24.44 -6.98
CA GLU A 411 -5.53 25.12 -8.20
C GLU A 411 -4.37 25.32 -9.16
N GLY A 412 -3.23 25.86 -8.67
CA GLY A 412 -2.03 26.08 -9.48
C GLY A 412 -1.38 24.80 -10.01
N ALA A 413 -1.55 23.68 -9.33
CA ALA A 413 -1.04 22.37 -9.73
C ALA A 413 -2.10 21.45 -10.34
N ALA A 414 -3.34 21.91 -10.58
CA ALA A 414 -4.47 21.06 -10.96
C ALA A 414 -4.18 20.14 -12.15
N GLN A 415 -3.52 20.64 -13.18
CA GLN A 415 -3.16 19.85 -14.37
C GLN A 415 -2.14 18.75 -14.07
N LEU A 416 -1.24 18.97 -13.10
CA LEU A 416 -0.24 17.99 -12.66
C LEU A 416 -0.82 16.92 -11.75
N LEU A 417 -1.90 17.25 -11.03
CA LEU A 417 -2.58 16.36 -10.09
C LEU A 417 -3.61 15.43 -10.78
N ALA A 418 -4.00 15.73 -11.98
CA ALA A 418 -4.92 14.90 -12.78
C ALA A 418 -4.16 13.77 -13.48
N ALA A 419 -4.67 12.53 -13.38
CA ALA A 419 -4.21 11.43 -14.22
C ALA A 419 -4.59 11.68 -15.69
N SER A 420 -3.80 11.14 -16.63
CA SER A 420 -4.17 11.20 -18.04
C SER A 420 -5.43 10.38 -18.28
N SER A 421 -6.48 11.01 -18.77
CA SER A 421 -7.62 10.30 -19.34
C SER A 421 -7.16 9.71 -20.69
N LYS A 422 -6.97 8.40 -20.75
CA LYS A 422 -6.84 7.70 -22.03
C LYS A 422 -8.17 7.12 -22.44
#